data_f0e27728bbeb655c544cc654c0de88f5
#
_entry.id   f0e27728bbeb655c544cc654c0de88f5
#
_cell.length_a   1.000
_cell.length_b   1.000
_cell.length_c   1.000
_cell.angle_alpha   90.00
_cell.angle_beta   90.00
_cell.angle_gamma   90.00
#
_symmetry.space_group_name_H-M   'P 1'
#
loop_
_entity.id
_entity.type
_entity.pdbx_description
1 polymer ?
#
loop_
_entity_poly.entity_id
_entity_poly.type
_entity_poly.pdbx_seq_one_letter_code
_entity_poly.pdbx_strand_id
1 'polypeptide(L)'
;MDALWPILCSPDKFTNCELSSIADAAIDAFDANWVENGFTSMKDMGPDEANRLTPRIPGVALEMLYEYIEARTKMLLSTDFELLAVEPPFAVPLDPDDETLFYVGRLDKVFKYRGKIYVGEHKTTTAYKKDGPFRANFLDSFSPNAQIDGYLHAVHMLYGEKAKAVWVDAALVHKTVHDGFSIIPVERKFAQIDAWLWDTRRWVDVVETEAKIYEDIGQKADNLPYLPAYPKNTNSCMDYGGCPYSSLCKMWGNPEGQDCPSGFVEERWSPFDELKLSELGMKDAKDE
;
A
#
# COMPACT_ATOMS: atom_id res chain seq x y z
N MET A 1 3.21 -5.90 -10.34
CA MET A 1 3.34 -4.71 -11.24
C MET A 1 4.57 -3.88 -10.91
N ASP A 2 4.97 -3.76 -9.65
CA ASP A 2 6.12 -2.94 -9.24
C ASP A 2 7.45 -3.42 -9.83
N ALA A 3 7.66 -4.73 -9.98
CA ALA A 3 8.83 -5.29 -10.66
C ALA A 3 8.92 -4.95 -12.16
N LEU A 4 7.81 -4.61 -12.80
CA LEU A 4 7.77 -4.25 -14.23
C LEU A 4 8.25 -2.84 -14.51
N TRP A 5 7.93 -1.89 -13.65
CA TRP A 5 8.23 -0.48 -13.90
C TRP A 5 9.71 -0.17 -14.06
N PRO A 6 10.64 -0.71 -13.23
CA PRO A 6 12.07 -0.52 -13.44
C PRO A 6 12.57 -1.09 -14.77
N ILE A 7 11.98 -2.22 -15.23
CA ILE A 7 12.34 -2.85 -16.49
C ILE A 7 11.83 -2.00 -17.66
N LEU A 8 10.57 -1.59 -17.61
CA LEU A 8 9.93 -0.79 -18.66
C LEU A 8 10.54 0.61 -18.81
N CYS A 9 11.05 1.19 -17.72
CA CYS A 9 11.64 2.54 -17.72
C CYS A 9 13.14 2.57 -17.97
N SER A 10 13.78 1.45 -18.29
CA SER A 10 15.22 1.36 -18.55
C SER A 10 15.52 1.53 -20.05
N PRO A 11 15.97 2.73 -20.51
CA PRO A 11 16.10 3.03 -21.96
C PRO A 11 17.01 2.06 -22.71
N ASP A 12 18.10 1.64 -22.07
CA ASP A 12 19.13 0.80 -22.69
C ASP A 12 18.69 -0.67 -22.86
N LYS A 13 17.67 -1.10 -22.15
CA LYS A 13 17.16 -2.48 -22.24
C LYS A 13 16.00 -2.63 -23.22
N PHE A 14 15.29 -1.54 -23.49
CA PHE A 14 14.08 -1.57 -24.31
C PHE A 14 14.36 -1.72 -25.81
N THR A 15 15.53 -1.30 -26.27
CA THR A 15 15.94 -1.44 -27.67
C THR A 15 16.21 -2.90 -28.10
N ASN A 16 16.38 -3.81 -27.11
CA ASN A 16 16.71 -5.22 -27.31
C ASN A 16 15.76 -6.22 -26.64
N CYS A 17 14.68 -5.77 -25.98
CA CYS A 17 13.76 -6.64 -25.27
C CYS A 17 12.42 -6.70 -26.01
N GLU A 18 12.02 -7.87 -26.45
CA GLU A 18 10.66 -8.10 -26.88
C GLU A 18 9.71 -7.95 -25.69
N LEU A 19 8.54 -7.37 -25.91
CA LEU A 19 7.51 -7.19 -24.84
C LEU A 19 7.15 -8.52 -24.16
N SER A 20 7.23 -9.63 -24.91
CA SER A 20 7.06 -10.98 -24.40
C SER A 20 8.04 -11.33 -23.28
N SER A 21 9.33 -11.00 -23.42
CA SER A 21 10.32 -11.35 -22.39
C SER A 21 10.17 -10.54 -21.11
N ILE A 22 9.62 -9.32 -21.20
CA ILE A 22 9.26 -8.52 -20.01
C ILE A 22 8.06 -9.14 -19.29
N ALA A 23 7.05 -9.53 -20.05
CA ALA A 23 5.87 -10.18 -19.51
C ALA A 23 6.24 -11.52 -18.84
N ASP A 24 7.09 -12.33 -19.51
CA ASP A 24 7.56 -13.60 -18.96
C ASP A 24 8.33 -13.41 -17.64
N ALA A 25 9.24 -12.44 -17.57
CA ALA A 25 9.97 -12.14 -16.33
C ALA A 25 9.05 -11.70 -15.20
N ALA A 26 8.01 -10.93 -15.50
CA ALA A 26 7.06 -10.47 -14.49
C ALA A 26 6.12 -11.59 -14.04
N ILE A 27 5.72 -12.50 -14.93
CA ILE A 27 4.88 -13.63 -14.54
C ILE A 27 5.68 -14.67 -13.74
N ASP A 28 6.95 -14.88 -14.06
CA ASP A 28 7.82 -15.74 -13.26
C ASP A 28 8.00 -15.18 -11.84
N ALA A 29 8.19 -13.87 -11.71
CA ALA A 29 8.25 -13.20 -10.41
C ALA A 29 6.93 -13.29 -9.65
N PHE A 30 5.79 -13.17 -10.35
CA PHE A 30 4.47 -13.34 -9.74
C PHE A 30 4.24 -14.77 -9.28
N ASP A 31 4.56 -15.78 -10.10
CA ASP A 31 4.38 -17.19 -9.75
C ASP A 31 5.31 -17.59 -8.60
N ALA A 32 6.54 -17.09 -8.56
CA ALA A 32 7.47 -17.31 -7.45
C ALA A 32 6.91 -16.76 -6.13
N ASN A 33 6.43 -15.52 -6.12
CA ASN A 33 5.81 -14.92 -4.95
C ASN A 33 4.51 -15.66 -4.55
N TRP A 34 3.72 -16.10 -5.53
CA TRP A 34 2.52 -16.90 -5.32
C TRP A 34 2.82 -18.21 -4.57
N VAL A 35 3.87 -18.92 -4.99
CA VAL A 35 4.34 -20.16 -4.35
C VAL A 35 4.91 -19.90 -2.96
N GLU A 36 5.68 -18.82 -2.78
CA GLU A 36 6.22 -18.42 -1.47
C GLU A 36 5.12 -18.16 -0.45
N ASN A 37 3.97 -17.67 -0.90
CA ASN A 37 2.78 -17.48 -0.06
C ASN A 37 1.92 -18.75 0.13
N GLY A 38 2.44 -19.91 -0.22
CA GLY A 38 1.82 -21.22 0.05
C GLY A 38 0.76 -21.68 -0.94
N PHE A 39 0.70 -21.09 -2.11
CA PHE A 39 -0.20 -21.49 -3.19
C PHE A 39 0.49 -22.41 -4.20
N THR A 40 -0.29 -23.15 -4.96
CA THR A 40 0.21 -24.03 -6.02
C THR A 40 0.70 -23.21 -7.22
N SER A 41 1.91 -23.50 -7.75
CA SER A 41 2.41 -22.88 -8.98
C SER A 41 1.42 -23.00 -10.14
N MET A 42 1.41 -22.01 -11.01
CA MET A 42 0.60 -22.02 -12.23
C MET A 42 0.77 -23.30 -13.07
N LYS A 43 1.99 -23.85 -13.09
CA LYS A 43 2.30 -25.06 -13.86
C LYS A 43 1.68 -26.33 -13.29
N ASP A 44 1.47 -26.35 -11.97
CA ASP A 44 1.01 -27.53 -11.21
C ASP A 44 -0.45 -27.39 -10.73
N MET A 45 -1.06 -26.21 -10.94
CA MET A 45 -2.42 -25.90 -10.48
C MET A 45 -3.46 -26.74 -11.22
N GLY A 46 -4.24 -27.53 -10.48
CA GLY A 46 -5.33 -28.33 -11.01
C GLY A 46 -6.58 -27.50 -11.35
N PRO A 47 -7.47 -28.02 -12.23
CA PRO A 47 -8.68 -27.33 -12.66
C PRO A 47 -9.61 -26.91 -11.51
N ASP A 48 -9.75 -27.76 -10.50
CA ASP A 48 -10.64 -27.49 -9.36
C ASP A 48 -10.11 -26.35 -8.50
N GLU A 49 -8.80 -26.28 -8.29
CA GLU A 49 -8.16 -25.18 -7.57
C GLU A 49 -8.25 -23.88 -8.37
N ALA A 50 -7.96 -23.92 -9.67
CA ALA A 50 -8.08 -22.77 -10.55
C ALA A 50 -9.51 -22.21 -10.56
N ASN A 51 -10.53 -23.08 -10.64
CA ASN A 51 -11.94 -22.66 -10.62
C ASN A 51 -12.32 -21.99 -9.28
N ARG A 52 -11.83 -22.53 -8.16
CA ARG A 52 -12.09 -21.97 -6.83
C ARG A 52 -11.47 -20.59 -6.63
N LEU A 53 -10.27 -20.38 -7.14
CA LEU A 53 -9.50 -19.15 -6.94
C LEU A 53 -9.79 -18.08 -8.02
N THR A 54 -10.33 -18.46 -9.18
CA THR A 54 -10.67 -17.53 -10.27
C THR A 54 -11.54 -16.35 -9.77
N PRO A 55 -11.24 -15.11 -10.16
CA PRO A 55 -10.24 -14.67 -11.16
C PRO A 55 -8.83 -14.42 -10.61
N ARG A 56 -8.55 -14.70 -9.37
CA ARG A 56 -7.28 -14.40 -8.69
C ARG A 56 -6.30 -15.55 -8.82
N ILE A 57 -5.86 -15.80 -10.04
CA ILE A 57 -4.90 -16.88 -10.38
C ILE A 57 -3.81 -16.37 -11.32
N PRO A 58 -2.62 -16.98 -11.33
CA PRO A 58 -1.51 -16.58 -12.19
C PRO A 58 -1.86 -16.52 -13.67
N GLY A 59 -2.69 -17.44 -14.18
CA GLY A 59 -3.12 -17.45 -15.59
C GLY A 59 -3.87 -16.17 -16.00
N VAL A 60 -4.80 -15.70 -15.14
CA VAL A 60 -5.50 -14.41 -15.38
C VAL A 60 -4.54 -13.23 -15.24
N ALA A 61 -3.60 -13.29 -14.29
CA ALA A 61 -2.59 -12.25 -14.12
C ALA A 61 -1.71 -12.13 -15.37
N LEU A 62 -1.34 -13.23 -16.01
CA LEU A 62 -0.58 -13.24 -17.27
C LEU A 62 -1.33 -12.50 -18.38
N GLU A 63 -2.60 -12.81 -18.61
CA GLU A 63 -3.41 -12.16 -19.64
C GLU A 63 -3.56 -10.66 -19.37
N MET A 64 -3.84 -10.30 -18.11
CA MET A 64 -3.91 -8.89 -17.70
C MET A 64 -2.57 -8.16 -17.88
N LEU A 65 -1.46 -8.83 -17.68
CA LEU A 65 -0.13 -8.24 -17.77
C LEU A 65 0.19 -7.75 -19.19
N TYR A 66 -0.12 -8.53 -20.20
CA TYR A 66 0.08 -8.11 -21.60
C TYR A 66 -0.73 -6.85 -21.92
N GLU A 67 -2.01 -6.84 -21.56
CA GLU A 67 -2.89 -5.67 -21.75
C GLU A 67 -2.41 -4.44 -20.96
N TYR A 68 -1.91 -4.65 -19.74
CA TYR A 68 -1.35 -3.57 -18.92
C TYR A 68 -0.08 -2.97 -19.57
N ILE A 69 0.82 -3.80 -20.05
CA ILE A 69 2.05 -3.36 -20.74
C ILE A 69 1.67 -2.51 -21.94
N GLU A 70 0.75 -2.97 -22.79
CA GLU A 70 0.27 -2.22 -23.95
C GLU A 70 -0.32 -0.86 -23.52
N ALA A 71 -1.18 -0.86 -22.50
CA ALA A 71 -1.85 0.34 -22.01
C ALA A 71 -0.86 1.39 -21.44
N ARG A 72 0.29 0.97 -20.92
CA ARG A 72 1.27 1.87 -20.24
C ARG A 72 2.52 2.17 -21.06
N THR A 73 2.87 1.35 -22.03
CA THR A 73 4.12 1.48 -22.81
C THR A 73 4.32 2.88 -23.38
N LYS A 74 3.29 3.47 -23.98
CA LYS A 74 3.37 4.82 -24.57
C LYS A 74 3.77 5.89 -23.56
N MET A 75 3.29 5.80 -22.33
CA MET A 75 3.63 6.75 -21.27
C MET A 75 5.04 6.48 -20.73
N LEU A 76 5.36 5.23 -20.44
CA LEU A 76 6.62 4.84 -19.81
C LEU A 76 7.85 5.05 -20.72
N LEU A 77 7.66 4.95 -22.03
CA LEU A 77 8.70 5.23 -23.03
C LEU A 77 8.75 6.70 -23.45
N SER A 78 7.90 7.54 -22.90
CA SER A 78 7.96 8.99 -23.18
C SER A 78 9.23 9.59 -22.60
N THR A 79 9.88 10.47 -23.37
CA THR A 79 11.02 11.28 -22.90
C THR A 79 10.65 12.24 -21.75
N ASP A 80 9.35 12.45 -21.54
CA ASP A 80 8.81 13.26 -20.44
C ASP A 80 8.68 12.46 -19.13
N PHE A 81 8.86 11.13 -19.17
CA PHE A 81 8.69 10.22 -18.04
C PHE A 81 10.05 9.79 -17.47
N GLU A 82 10.18 9.88 -16.14
CA GLU A 82 11.37 9.45 -15.40
C GLU A 82 10.92 8.74 -14.11
N LEU A 83 11.22 7.45 -13.97
CA LEU A 83 11.00 6.71 -12.73
C LEU A 83 12.07 7.12 -11.71
N LEU A 84 11.64 7.65 -10.55
CA LEU A 84 12.54 8.11 -9.50
C LEU A 84 12.80 7.03 -8.44
N ALA A 85 11.74 6.33 -8.00
CA ALA A 85 11.86 5.28 -7.00
C ALA A 85 10.70 4.28 -7.09
N VAL A 86 10.95 3.04 -6.66
CA VAL A 86 9.95 1.97 -6.45
C VAL A 86 10.05 1.54 -5.00
N GLU A 87 8.89 1.39 -4.36
CA GLU A 87 8.78 1.01 -2.96
C GLU A 87 9.63 1.87 -1.98
N PRO A 88 9.81 3.21 -2.22
CA PRO A 88 10.62 4.00 -1.31
C PRO A 88 9.92 4.13 0.05
N PRO A 89 10.60 3.75 1.14
CA PRO A 89 10.13 4.08 2.47
C PRO A 89 10.26 5.59 2.71
N PHE A 90 9.42 6.12 3.57
CA PHE A 90 9.51 7.52 3.98
C PHE A 90 9.22 7.70 5.47
N ALA A 91 9.83 8.73 6.05
CA ALA A 91 9.45 9.32 7.32
C ALA A 91 9.47 10.84 7.15
N VAL A 92 8.35 11.48 7.33
CA VAL A 92 8.22 12.94 7.21
C VAL A 92 7.58 13.50 8.47
N PRO A 93 7.94 14.71 8.91
CA PRO A 93 7.28 15.33 10.04
C PRO A 93 5.76 15.40 9.82
N LEU A 94 5.00 15.00 10.81
CA LEU A 94 3.55 15.21 10.83
C LEU A 94 3.23 16.67 11.23
N ASP A 95 4.11 17.26 12.03
CA ASP A 95 4.10 18.67 12.41
C ASP A 95 5.49 19.27 12.16
N PRO A 96 5.61 20.35 11.38
CA PRO A 96 6.89 21.03 11.16
C PRO A 96 7.55 21.52 12.46
N ASP A 97 6.73 21.79 13.49
CA ASP A 97 7.19 22.32 14.79
C ASP A 97 7.45 21.21 15.83
N ASP A 98 7.19 19.94 15.49
CA ASP A 98 7.42 18.75 16.35
C ASP A 98 8.34 17.75 15.65
N GLU A 99 9.62 17.78 16.00
CA GLU A 99 10.64 16.87 15.44
C GLU A 99 10.54 15.43 15.97
N THR A 100 9.59 15.14 16.86
CA THR A 100 9.41 13.81 17.46
C THR A 100 8.27 13.03 16.82
N LEU A 101 7.37 13.71 16.10
CA LEU A 101 6.17 13.11 15.52
C LEU A 101 6.31 12.95 14.00
N PHE A 102 6.47 11.71 13.56
CA PHE A 102 6.66 11.37 12.16
C PHE A 102 5.47 10.61 11.57
N TYR A 103 5.10 10.94 10.34
CA TYR A 103 4.31 10.09 9.48
C TYR A 103 5.25 9.19 8.67
N VAL A 104 5.10 7.89 8.84
CA VAL A 104 5.97 6.89 8.22
C VAL A 104 5.17 5.98 7.31
N GLY A 105 5.80 5.49 6.26
CA GLY A 105 5.17 4.59 5.32
C GLY A 105 6.06 4.23 4.14
N ARG A 106 5.43 3.66 3.11
CA ARG A 106 6.08 3.29 1.86
C ARG A 106 5.18 3.72 0.72
N LEU A 107 5.75 4.38 -0.29
CA LEU A 107 5.05 4.71 -1.54
C LEU A 107 5.24 3.56 -2.52
N ASP A 108 4.24 3.18 -3.31
CA ASP A 108 4.43 2.14 -4.32
C ASP A 108 5.48 2.58 -5.34
N LYS A 109 5.37 3.80 -5.85
CA LYS A 109 6.39 4.38 -6.73
C LYS A 109 6.32 5.90 -6.79
N VAL A 110 7.46 6.51 -7.10
CA VAL A 110 7.58 7.94 -7.35
C VAL A 110 8.16 8.13 -8.73
N PHE A 111 7.55 8.99 -9.53
CA PHE A 111 8.02 9.31 -10.88
C PHE A 111 7.81 10.78 -11.21
N LYS A 112 8.57 11.24 -12.19
CA LYS A 112 8.44 12.56 -12.76
C LYS A 112 7.81 12.44 -14.14
N TYR A 113 6.83 13.27 -14.40
CA TYR A 113 6.19 13.37 -15.70
C TYR A 113 5.93 14.81 -16.04
N ARG A 114 6.42 15.24 -17.23
CA ARG A 114 6.34 16.64 -17.68
C ARG A 114 6.82 17.65 -16.62
N GLY A 115 7.94 17.33 -15.97
CA GLY A 115 8.57 18.21 -14.98
C GLY A 115 7.91 18.25 -13.61
N LYS A 116 6.81 17.52 -13.39
CA LYS A 116 6.12 17.40 -12.09
C LYS A 116 6.32 16.00 -11.51
N ILE A 117 6.26 15.91 -10.18
CA ILE A 117 6.42 14.65 -9.43
C ILE A 117 5.05 14.10 -9.05
N TYR A 118 4.91 12.82 -9.21
CA TYR A 118 3.71 12.06 -8.92
C TYR A 118 4.04 10.84 -8.07
N VAL A 119 3.12 10.44 -7.22
CA VAL A 119 3.08 9.12 -6.61
C VAL A 119 2.21 8.23 -7.50
N GLY A 120 2.69 7.05 -7.85
CA GLY A 120 1.88 6.01 -8.47
C GLY A 120 1.43 5.02 -7.42
N GLU A 121 0.13 4.78 -7.32
CA GLU A 121 -0.50 3.87 -6.38
C GLU A 121 -1.31 2.83 -7.12
N HIS A 122 -1.03 1.54 -6.95
CA HIS A 122 -1.79 0.47 -7.58
C HIS A 122 -3.04 0.09 -6.78
N LYS A 123 -4.17 0.07 -7.45
CA LYS A 123 -5.42 -0.40 -6.85
C LYS A 123 -6.14 -1.37 -7.79
N THR A 124 -6.54 -2.50 -7.24
CA THR A 124 -7.30 -3.52 -7.98
C THR A 124 -8.72 -3.61 -7.49
N THR A 125 -9.64 -3.98 -8.37
CA THR A 125 -11.02 -4.30 -8.03
C THR A 125 -11.51 -5.46 -8.87
N THR A 126 -12.44 -6.26 -8.32
CA THR A 126 -13.17 -7.30 -9.06
C THR A 126 -14.57 -6.83 -9.45
N ALA A 127 -14.95 -5.63 -9.03
CA ALA A 127 -16.30 -5.08 -9.23
C ALA A 127 -16.46 -4.54 -10.65
N TYR A 128 -17.06 -5.34 -11.51
CA TYR A 128 -17.34 -5.02 -12.92
C TYR A 128 -18.61 -4.16 -13.09
N LYS A 129 -18.58 -3.29 -14.10
CA LYS A 129 -19.74 -2.53 -14.57
C LYS A 129 -19.87 -2.70 -16.09
N LYS A 130 -21.10 -2.88 -16.58
CA LYS A 130 -21.36 -3.11 -18.01
C LYS A 130 -20.97 -1.92 -18.90
N ASP A 131 -21.13 -0.70 -18.40
CA ASP A 131 -20.88 0.54 -19.16
C ASP A 131 -19.52 1.17 -18.78
N GLY A 132 -18.51 0.37 -18.55
CA GLY A 132 -17.14 0.78 -18.22
C GLY A 132 -16.48 -0.17 -17.22
N PRO A 133 -15.14 -0.14 -17.10
CA PRO A 133 -14.43 -1.13 -16.29
C PRO A 133 -14.66 -0.97 -14.79
N PHE A 134 -14.94 0.25 -14.30
CA PHE A 134 -15.01 0.55 -12.89
C PHE A 134 -16.38 1.06 -12.44
N ARG A 135 -16.79 0.65 -11.24
CA ARG A 135 -17.98 1.20 -10.59
C ARG A 135 -17.69 2.58 -10.00
N ALA A 136 -18.73 3.43 -9.92
CA ALA A 136 -18.61 4.77 -9.37
C ALA A 136 -18.08 4.78 -7.94
N ASN A 137 -18.57 3.89 -7.07
CA ASN A 137 -18.10 3.79 -5.70
C ASN A 137 -16.61 3.44 -5.57
N PHE A 138 -16.03 2.69 -6.50
CA PHE A 138 -14.60 2.44 -6.55
C PHE A 138 -13.85 3.73 -6.93
N LEU A 139 -14.30 4.44 -7.96
CA LEU A 139 -13.68 5.70 -8.38
C LEU A 139 -13.79 6.78 -7.29
N ASP A 140 -14.94 6.86 -6.64
CA ASP A 140 -15.20 7.84 -5.57
C ASP A 140 -14.43 7.54 -4.27
N SER A 141 -13.98 6.29 -4.06
CA SER A 141 -13.27 5.88 -2.83
C SER A 141 -11.90 6.53 -2.64
N PHE A 142 -11.38 7.21 -3.65
CA PHE A 142 -10.11 7.92 -3.57
C PHE A 142 -10.24 9.38 -3.13
N SER A 143 -11.46 9.87 -2.88
CA SER A 143 -11.68 11.26 -2.43
C SER A 143 -13.00 11.40 -1.63
N PRO A 144 -12.93 11.53 -0.27
CA PRO A 144 -11.73 11.59 0.58
C PRO A 144 -11.08 10.22 0.75
N ASN A 145 -9.76 10.21 1.02
CA ASN A 145 -9.02 8.98 1.29
C ASN A 145 -7.74 9.28 2.06
N ALA A 146 -7.64 8.77 3.30
CA ALA A 146 -6.54 9.08 4.20
C ALA A 146 -5.17 8.60 3.69
N GLN A 147 -5.08 7.48 2.96
CA GLN A 147 -3.84 7.02 2.35
C GLN A 147 -3.35 8.01 1.28
N ILE A 148 -4.25 8.44 0.41
CA ILE A 148 -3.93 9.40 -0.66
C ILE A 148 -3.51 10.75 -0.07
N ASP A 149 -4.22 11.21 0.97
CA ASP A 149 -3.93 12.48 1.64
C ASP A 149 -2.56 12.44 2.32
N GLY A 150 -2.24 11.32 3.00
CA GLY A 150 -0.93 11.07 3.60
C GLY A 150 0.20 10.98 2.57
N TYR A 151 -0.03 10.31 1.44
CA TYR A 151 0.97 10.26 0.36
C TYR A 151 1.24 11.62 -0.27
N LEU A 152 0.21 12.45 -0.42
CA LEU A 152 0.39 13.83 -0.88
C LEU A 152 1.15 14.68 0.13
N HIS A 153 0.87 14.53 1.43
CA HIS A 153 1.67 15.17 2.47
C HIS A 153 3.14 14.73 2.37
N ALA A 154 3.41 13.42 2.33
CA ALA A 154 4.77 12.90 2.25
C ALA A 154 5.53 13.41 1.03
N VAL A 155 4.93 13.36 -0.17
CA VAL A 155 5.60 13.82 -1.38
C VAL A 155 5.78 15.34 -1.43
N HIS A 156 4.89 16.12 -0.83
CA HIS A 156 5.08 17.56 -0.66
C HIS A 156 6.25 17.89 0.28
N MET A 157 6.37 17.14 1.37
CA MET A 157 7.51 17.30 2.30
C MET A 157 8.84 16.94 1.63
N LEU A 158 8.87 15.87 0.81
CA LEU A 158 10.08 15.39 0.15
C LEU A 158 10.47 16.20 -1.10
N TYR A 159 9.52 16.69 -1.88
CA TYR A 159 9.75 17.27 -3.20
C TYR A 159 9.21 18.71 -3.37
N GLY A 160 8.57 19.25 -2.35
CA GLY A 160 8.05 20.61 -2.34
C GLY A 160 7.01 20.86 -3.44
N GLU A 161 7.05 22.04 -4.05
CA GLU A 161 6.11 22.49 -5.08
C GLU A 161 6.12 21.66 -6.38
N LYS A 162 7.11 20.77 -6.55
CA LYS A 162 7.16 19.86 -7.70
C LYS A 162 6.15 18.72 -7.55
N ALA A 163 5.77 18.38 -6.32
CA ALA A 163 4.73 17.38 -6.05
C ALA A 163 3.39 17.83 -6.64
N LYS A 164 2.68 16.93 -7.33
CA LYS A 164 1.47 17.31 -8.07
C LYS A 164 0.23 16.53 -7.64
N ALA A 165 0.30 15.23 -7.71
CA ALA A 165 -0.85 14.36 -7.50
C ALA A 165 -0.41 12.93 -7.14
N VAL A 166 -1.35 12.16 -6.61
CA VAL A 166 -1.29 10.69 -6.66
C VAL A 166 -2.01 10.22 -7.92
N TRP A 167 -1.36 9.38 -8.71
CA TRP A 167 -1.99 8.66 -9.82
C TRP A 167 -2.35 7.27 -9.35
N VAL A 168 -3.63 7.05 -9.12
CA VAL A 168 -4.15 5.71 -8.84
C VAL A 168 -4.18 4.94 -10.16
N ASP A 169 -3.29 3.97 -10.28
CA ASP A 169 -3.23 3.05 -11.42
C ASP A 169 -4.15 1.87 -11.14
N ALA A 170 -5.39 2.03 -11.57
CA ALA A 170 -6.48 1.11 -11.31
C ALA A 170 -6.51 -0.03 -12.32
N ALA A 171 -6.65 -1.27 -11.83
CA ALA A 171 -6.82 -2.47 -12.64
C ALA A 171 -8.06 -3.26 -12.23
N LEU A 172 -8.84 -3.68 -13.22
CA LEU A 172 -9.97 -4.59 -13.04
C LEU A 172 -9.48 -6.05 -13.13
N VAL A 173 -9.54 -6.78 -12.04
CA VAL A 173 -9.26 -8.22 -12.01
C VAL A 173 -10.53 -8.98 -12.35
N HIS A 174 -10.71 -9.35 -13.60
CA HIS A 174 -11.90 -10.03 -14.09
C HIS A 174 -11.53 -11.29 -14.88
N LYS A 175 -12.38 -12.31 -14.83
CA LYS A 175 -12.10 -13.63 -15.44
C LYS A 175 -12.12 -13.66 -16.98
N THR A 176 -12.70 -12.66 -17.62
CA THR A 176 -12.92 -12.63 -19.08
C THR A 176 -12.69 -11.27 -19.71
N VAL A 177 -12.35 -10.24 -18.92
CA VAL A 177 -12.09 -8.87 -19.38
C VAL A 177 -10.76 -8.44 -18.75
N HIS A 178 -9.77 -8.19 -19.57
CA HIS A 178 -8.39 -7.96 -19.12
C HIS A 178 -7.86 -6.57 -19.51
N ASP A 179 -8.66 -5.75 -20.18
CA ASP A 179 -8.36 -4.39 -20.65
C ASP A 179 -8.84 -3.28 -19.70
N GLY A 180 -9.29 -3.65 -18.52
CA GLY A 180 -9.84 -2.74 -17.53
C GLY A 180 -8.77 -1.99 -16.75
N PHE A 181 -8.07 -1.03 -17.37
CA PHE A 181 -7.06 -0.19 -16.74
C PHE A 181 -7.41 1.29 -16.84
N SER A 182 -7.13 2.04 -15.77
CA SER A 182 -7.30 3.49 -15.79
C SER A 182 -6.31 4.17 -14.86
N ILE A 183 -5.80 5.32 -15.28
CA ILE A 183 -5.07 6.22 -14.39
C ILE A 183 -6.08 7.26 -13.88
N ILE A 184 -6.24 7.31 -12.56
CA ILE A 184 -7.13 8.23 -11.86
C ILE A 184 -6.25 9.24 -11.14
N PRO A 185 -6.10 10.47 -11.68
CA PRO A 185 -5.33 11.50 -11.00
C PRO A 185 -6.12 12.03 -9.81
N VAL A 186 -5.50 12.05 -8.64
CA VAL A 186 -6.08 12.56 -7.41
C VAL A 186 -5.22 13.70 -6.90
N GLU A 187 -5.75 14.92 -6.95
CA GLU A 187 -5.13 16.13 -6.44
C GLU A 187 -5.84 16.59 -5.17
N ARG A 188 -5.13 17.35 -4.35
CA ARG A 188 -5.70 18.03 -3.16
C ARG A 188 -5.31 19.50 -3.14
N LYS A 189 -6.20 20.31 -2.61
CA LYS A 189 -5.87 21.66 -2.17
C LYS A 189 -5.12 21.60 -0.85
N PHE A 190 -4.27 22.55 -0.56
CA PHE A 190 -3.56 22.63 0.73
C PHE A 190 -4.51 22.53 1.93
N ALA A 191 -5.64 23.23 1.91
CA ALA A 191 -6.62 23.16 2.98
C ALA A 191 -7.19 21.73 3.25
N GLN A 192 -7.17 20.85 2.25
CA GLN A 192 -7.58 19.44 2.43
C GLN A 192 -6.48 18.63 3.12
N ILE A 193 -5.22 18.91 2.79
CA ILE A 193 -4.08 18.30 3.48
C ILE A 193 -4.01 18.82 4.93
N ASP A 194 -4.22 20.11 5.15
CA ASP A 194 -4.26 20.68 6.50
C ASP A 194 -5.37 20.05 7.35
N ALA A 195 -6.55 19.83 6.77
CA ALA A 195 -7.65 19.13 7.46
C ALA A 195 -7.27 17.68 7.80
N TRP A 196 -6.64 16.94 6.88
CA TRP A 196 -6.15 15.59 7.12
C TRP A 196 -5.07 15.57 8.22
N LEU A 197 -4.14 16.52 8.23
CA LEU A 197 -3.11 16.67 9.27
C LEU A 197 -3.76 16.91 10.65
N TRP A 198 -4.76 17.79 10.70
CA TRP A 198 -5.50 18.05 11.94
C TRP A 198 -6.20 16.79 12.44
N ASP A 199 -6.92 16.07 11.59
CA ASP A 199 -7.58 14.82 11.92
C ASP A 199 -6.58 13.77 12.42
N THR A 200 -5.42 13.65 11.74
CA THR A 200 -4.38 12.69 12.10
C THR A 200 -3.79 13.00 13.48
N ARG A 201 -3.53 14.26 13.78
CA ARG A 201 -3.06 14.67 15.12
C ARG A 201 -4.09 14.32 16.22
N ARG A 202 -5.37 14.51 15.93
CA ARG A 202 -6.43 14.09 16.89
C ARG A 202 -6.39 12.58 17.17
N TRP A 203 -6.07 11.77 16.17
CA TRP A 203 -5.86 10.34 16.40
C TRP A 203 -4.60 10.05 17.22
N VAL A 204 -3.51 10.80 17.03
CA VAL A 204 -2.32 10.71 17.88
C VAL A 204 -2.67 11.04 19.34
N ASP A 205 -3.38 12.15 19.60
CA ASP A 205 -3.83 12.50 20.95
C ASP A 205 -4.62 11.37 21.63
N VAL A 206 -5.46 10.67 20.85
CA VAL A 206 -6.23 9.52 21.36
C VAL A 206 -5.29 8.37 21.73
N VAL A 207 -4.34 8.02 20.84
CA VAL A 207 -3.38 6.93 21.08
C VAL A 207 -2.51 7.23 22.30
N GLU A 208 -2.01 8.46 22.45
CA GLU A 208 -1.21 8.87 23.60
C GLU A 208 -2.03 8.82 24.91
N THR A 209 -3.30 9.21 24.84
CA THR A 209 -4.20 9.14 26.00
C THR A 209 -4.42 7.68 26.43
N GLU A 210 -4.66 6.79 25.47
CA GLU A 210 -4.84 5.37 25.74
C GLU A 210 -3.55 4.73 26.28
N ALA A 211 -2.38 5.08 25.72
CA ALA A 211 -1.09 4.62 26.19
C ALA A 211 -0.85 5.05 27.67
N LYS A 212 -1.18 6.30 28.00
CA LYS A 212 -1.06 6.82 29.37
C LYS A 212 -2.00 6.10 30.34
N ILE A 213 -3.23 5.85 29.95
CA ILE A 213 -4.17 5.04 30.75
C ILE A 213 -3.58 3.67 31.03
N TYR A 214 -2.99 3.04 30.01
CA TYR A 214 -2.36 1.73 30.13
C TYR A 214 -1.16 1.75 31.08
N GLU A 215 -0.27 2.74 30.96
CA GLU A 215 0.89 2.94 31.84
C GLU A 215 0.48 3.18 33.30
N ASP A 216 -0.53 4.02 33.54
CA ASP A 216 -1.01 4.35 34.88
C ASP A 216 -1.62 3.14 35.62
N ILE A 217 -2.23 2.22 34.88
CA ILE A 217 -2.80 0.98 35.45
C ILE A 217 -1.69 -0.06 35.70
N GLY A 218 -0.68 -0.15 34.83
CA GLY A 218 0.45 -1.06 34.93
C GLY A 218 0.01 -2.51 35.10
N GLN A 219 0.73 -3.29 35.90
CA GLN A 219 0.46 -4.73 36.14
C GLN A 219 -0.96 -5.05 36.67
N LYS A 220 -1.73 -4.08 37.10
CA LYS A 220 -3.13 -4.30 37.49
C LYS A 220 -4.00 -4.63 36.28
N ALA A 221 -3.55 -4.26 35.07
CA ALA A 221 -4.24 -4.57 33.84
C ALA A 221 -4.47 -6.07 33.64
N ASP A 222 -3.49 -6.91 34.04
CA ASP A 222 -3.53 -8.39 33.87
C ASP A 222 -4.74 -9.03 34.56
N ASN A 223 -5.23 -8.42 35.62
CA ASN A 223 -6.32 -8.95 36.43
C ASN A 223 -7.70 -8.38 36.10
N LEU A 224 -7.79 -7.49 35.08
CA LEU A 224 -9.06 -6.92 34.67
C LEU A 224 -9.79 -7.88 33.70
N PRO A 225 -11.13 -7.97 33.75
CA PRO A 225 -11.90 -8.76 32.80
C PRO A 225 -12.02 -8.12 31.41
N TYR A 226 -11.46 -6.95 31.20
CA TYR A 226 -11.51 -6.15 29.97
C TYR A 226 -10.18 -5.44 29.77
N LEU A 227 -9.86 -5.08 28.52
CA LEU A 227 -8.74 -4.19 28.22
C LEU A 227 -9.02 -2.80 28.75
N PRO A 228 -8.14 -2.24 29.61
CA PRO A 228 -8.37 -0.92 30.22
C PRO A 228 -8.15 0.24 29.23
N ALA A 229 -7.39 -0.01 28.17
CA ALA A 229 -7.09 0.91 27.08
C ALA A 229 -7.25 0.19 25.73
N TYR A 230 -7.26 0.92 24.64
CA TYR A 230 -7.36 0.38 23.28
C TYR A 230 -8.61 -0.50 23.07
N PRO A 231 -9.82 0.10 23.13
CA PRO A 231 -11.07 -0.65 23.01
C PRO A 231 -11.17 -1.40 21.67
N LYS A 232 -11.75 -2.60 21.69
CA LYS A 232 -11.91 -3.44 20.50
C LYS A 232 -12.80 -2.75 19.45
N ASN A 233 -12.30 -2.60 18.22
CA ASN A 233 -13.11 -2.22 17.08
C ASN A 233 -13.71 -3.47 16.42
N THR A 234 -14.96 -3.77 16.72
CA THR A 234 -15.65 -4.96 16.21
C THR A 234 -16.26 -4.78 14.84
N ASN A 235 -16.28 -3.56 14.29
CA ASN A 235 -16.91 -3.27 13.01
C ASN A 235 -16.15 -3.83 11.80
N SER A 236 -14.84 -4.02 11.94
CA SER A 236 -13.97 -4.50 10.87
C SER A 236 -13.55 -5.98 11.01
N CYS A 237 -14.15 -6.73 11.95
CA CYS A 237 -13.76 -8.12 12.20
C CYS A 237 -13.93 -9.07 11.02
N MET A 238 -14.83 -8.75 10.09
CA MET A 238 -15.14 -9.58 8.92
C MET A 238 -14.62 -8.98 7.61
N ASP A 239 -13.94 -7.83 7.64
CA ASP A 239 -13.38 -7.22 6.46
C ASP A 239 -12.22 -8.07 5.90
N TYR A 240 -12.04 -8.04 4.59
CA TYR A 240 -10.95 -8.71 3.86
C TYR A 240 -10.82 -10.22 4.12
N GLY A 241 -11.93 -10.90 4.45
CA GLY A 241 -11.94 -12.34 4.74
C GLY A 241 -11.78 -12.69 6.20
N GLY A 242 -11.75 -11.70 7.07
CA GLY A 242 -11.73 -11.85 8.53
C GLY A 242 -10.43 -11.39 9.19
N CYS A 243 -10.57 -10.90 10.40
CA CYS A 243 -9.43 -10.47 11.22
C CYS A 243 -8.62 -11.69 11.70
N PRO A 244 -7.30 -11.74 11.48
CA PRO A 244 -6.44 -12.86 11.95
C PRO A 244 -6.44 -12.99 13.47
N TYR A 245 -6.68 -11.91 14.21
CA TYR A 245 -6.75 -11.89 15.66
C TYR A 245 -8.15 -12.19 16.23
N SER A 246 -9.14 -12.53 15.40
CA SER A 246 -10.52 -12.76 15.86
C SER A 246 -10.63 -13.91 16.88
N SER A 247 -9.77 -14.92 16.79
CA SER A 247 -9.70 -16.02 17.75
C SER A 247 -9.27 -15.55 19.14
N LEU A 248 -8.28 -14.64 19.24
CA LEU A 248 -7.85 -14.05 20.50
C LEU A 248 -8.99 -13.24 21.16
N CYS A 249 -9.66 -12.41 20.36
CA CYS A 249 -10.78 -11.61 20.86
C CYS A 249 -11.99 -12.46 21.31
N LYS A 250 -12.17 -13.65 20.72
CA LYS A 250 -13.21 -14.60 21.15
C LYS A 250 -12.80 -15.36 22.41
N MET A 251 -11.51 -15.63 22.57
CA MET A 251 -10.97 -16.39 23.68
C MET A 251 -10.96 -15.56 24.97
N TRP A 252 -10.53 -14.30 24.87
CA TRP A 252 -10.33 -13.43 26.02
C TRP A 252 -11.00 -12.06 25.87
N GLY A 253 -11.62 -11.60 26.96
CA GLY A 253 -12.03 -10.20 27.10
C GLY A 253 -10.80 -9.28 27.19
N ASN A 254 -9.81 -9.74 27.94
CA ASN A 254 -8.52 -9.12 28.12
C ASN A 254 -7.40 -10.16 27.84
N PRO A 255 -6.52 -9.95 26.85
CA PRO A 255 -5.40 -10.85 26.59
C PRO A 255 -4.18 -10.58 27.48
N GLU A 256 -4.13 -9.48 28.23
CA GLU A 256 -3.03 -9.15 29.13
C GLU A 256 -2.84 -10.25 30.18
N GLY A 257 -1.58 -10.57 30.50
CA GLY A 257 -1.26 -11.62 31.47
C GLY A 257 -1.57 -13.06 31.00
N GLN A 258 -1.98 -13.23 29.75
CA GLN A 258 -2.17 -14.55 29.16
C GLN A 258 -0.93 -14.99 28.40
N ASP A 259 -0.65 -16.29 28.40
CA ASP A 259 0.43 -16.84 27.56
C ASP A 259 0.09 -16.70 26.06
N CYS A 260 1.11 -16.42 25.24
CA CYS A 260 0.93 -16.35 23.80
C CYS A 260 0.43 -17.70 23.26
N PRO A 261 -0.75 -17.79 22.64
CA PRO A 261 -1.34 -19.05 22.26
C PRO A 261 -0.68 -19.64 21.02
N SER A 262 -0.81 -20.95 20.85
CA SER A 262 -0.30 -21.66 19.67
C SER A 262 -0.84 -21.05 18.38
N GLY A 263 0.05 -20.83 17.42
CA GLY A 263 -0.25 -20.19 16.14
C GLY A 263 -0.07 -18.65 16.13
N PHE A 264 0.36 -18.07 17.26
CA PHE A 264 0.76 -16.68 17.37
C PHE A 264 2.22 -16.58 17.84
N VAL A 265 2.83 -15.45 17.54
CA VAL A 265 4.16 -15.07 18.03
C VAL A 265 4.08 -13.66 18.58
N GLU A 266 4.83 -13.39 19.63
CA GLU A 266 5.02 -12.03 20.11
C GLU A 266 6.16 -11.39 19.32
N GLU A 267 5.87 -10.31 18.63
CA GLU A 267 6.85 -9.57 17.86
C GLU A 267 6.75 -8.07 18.19
N ARG A 268 7.89 -7.49 18.49
CA ARG A 268 7.98 -6.04 18.67
C ARG A 268 8.22 -5.41 17.31
N TRP A 269 7.22 -4.77 16.78
CA TRP A 269 7.32 -4.04 15.52
C TRP A 269 7.84 -2.61 15.74
N SER A 270 8.76 -2.17 14.89
CA SER A 270 9.20 -0.79 14.80
C SER A 270 9.22 -0.35 13.32
N PRO A 271 8.51 0.73 12.95
CA PRO A 271 8.54 1.23 11.58
C PRO A 271 9.92 1.72 11.16
N PHE A 272 10.81 2.02 12.12
CA PHE A 272 12.17 2.51 11.86
C PHE A 272 13.19 1.39 11.60
N ASP A 273 12.88 0.14 11.91
CA ASP A 273 13.76 -0.99 11.66
C ASP A 273 13.97 -1.24 10.16
N GLU A 274 12.97 -0.90 9.34
CA GLU A 274 13.02 -0.96 7.88
C GLU A 274 13.57 0.33 7.24
N LEU A 275 13.64 1.41 8.01
CA LEU A 275 14.06 2.72 7.55
C LEU A 275 15.53 2.92 7.95
N LYS A 276 16.48 2.63 7.07
CA LYS A 276 17.82 3.14 7.25
C LYS A 276 17.78 4.65 7.08
N LEU A 277 18.02 5.39 8.14
CA LEU A 277 17.98 6.87 8.15
C LEU A 277 18.78 7.52 7.00
N SER A 278 19.87 6.86 6.58
CA SER A 278 20.68 7.27 5.42
C SER A 278 19.96 7.14 4.06
N GLU A 279 18.93 6.32 3.95
CA GLU A 279 18.15 6.14 2.71
C GLU A 279 17.01 7.17 2.59
N LEU A 280 16.65 7.83 3.69
CA LEU A 280 15.58 8.82 3.72
C LEU A 280 15.96 10.21 3.19
N GLY A 281 17.22 10.39 2.75
CA GLY A 281 17.69 11.69 2.27
C GLY A 281 17.72 12.79 3.35
N MET A 282 17.49 12.43 4.60
CA MET A 282 17.74 13.29 5.76
C MET A 282 19.24 13.38 5.95
N LYS A 283 19.86 14.46 5.42
CA LYS A 283 21.20 14.86 5.87
C LYS A 283 21.12 15.05 7.37
N ASP A 284 22.02 14.40 8.08
CA ASP A 284 22.20 14.63 9.51
C ASP A 284 22.21 16.15 9.77
N ALA A 285 21.23 16.62 10.52
CA ALA A 285 21.13 18.02 10.94
C ALA A 285 22.26 18.40 11.94
N LYS A 286 23.38 17.70 11.91
CA LYS A 286 24.54 17.87 12.81
C LYS A 286 25.81 18.36 12.12
N ASP A 287 25.77 18.62 10.81
CA ASP A 287 26.93 19.13 10.06
C ASP A 287 26.64 20.53 9.44
N GLU A 288 26.09 21.45 10.22
CA GLU A 288 26.20 22.90 10.00
C GLU A 288 26.66 23.60 11.29
#